data_0b2ff0774c20d84136f9c0fefa481bfd
#
_entry.id   0b2ff0774c20d84136f9c0fefa481bfd
#
_cell.length_a   1.000
_cell.length_b   1.000
_cell.length_c   1.000
_cell.angle_alpha   90.00
_cell.angle_beta   90.00
_cell.angle_gamma   90.00
#
_symmetry.space_group_name_H-M   'P 1'
#
loop_
_entity.id
_entity.type
_entity.pdbx_description
1 polymer ?
#
loop_
_entity_poly.entity_id
_entity_poly.type
_entity_poly.pdbx_seq_one_letter_code
_entity_poly.pdbx_strand_id
1 'polypeptide(L)'
;MQRNQPFRCWHALRLSYKPRVRCYSSVDNSHSPPPWRPGSVLDEWVEREIRPISLRQLTFFGRTLTESRLISSANYVRTELPTRIAHRLRDIQKLPYVVVANPHLSLVYELYYKAFERFRVIPEIKTLEDNERFCDILRKTLKEHLVVIPKLAMGVLECRDLVAPGVMDQFMNTLLRSRISRRVIAEQHLALTETFSSPWHFPGSQDRTDMNADFVGEVFLKCNAKEVIERCGKLAQDMMRQSSGTDKIPEILVQGHLEATFPYILSHLEYIIGELLRNSIQAVIEKYRESSEKPPPIEVLICEAPQHVIMRVSDQGGGIPREVMPYLWSFDKGPLSKSRLQNLKQVPAMAATMQELTVSKERKHADRETYREGSLDSLTSRPPNLRLGIGLPMSRVYAEYWAGSLELHSLEGYGVDAFLQISKLGNKNEQVTTRASIDAV
;
A
#
# COMPACT_ATOMS: atom_id res chain seq x y z
N MET A 1 -78.68 8.87 31.40
CA MET A 1 -79.08 9.61 30.18
C MET A 1 -77.90 9.71 29.26
N GLN A 2 -78.12 9.18 28.10
CA GLN A 2 -77.23 9.07 26.94
C GLN A 2 -76.68 10.43 26.46
N ARG A 3 -75.46 10.40 25.90
CA ARG A 3 -75.24 10.93 24.53
C ARG A 3 -73.82 10.54 24.04
N ASN A 4 -73.82 9.77 23.00
CA ASN A 4 -72.73 9.46 22.07
C ASN A 4 -72.18 10.73 21.42
N GLN A 5 -70.88 10.79 21.20
CA GLN A 5 -70.30 11.54 20.09
C GLN A 5 -69.16 10.75 19.41
N PRO A 6 -68.96 10.91 18.10
CA PRO A 6 -68.28 9.94 17.25
C PRO A 6 -66.77 10.21 17.06
N PHE A 7 -66.05 9.13 16.80
CA PHE A 7 -64.65 9.11 16.37
C PHE A 7 -64.44 9.87 15.05
N ARG A 8 -63.53 10.84 15.02
CA ARG A 8 -62.99 11.42 13.81
C ARG A 8 -61.84 10.61 13.28
N CYS A 9 -62.00 10.06 12.07
CA CYS A 9 -60.95 9.46 11.25
C CYS A 9 -59.85 10.45 10.95
N TRP A 10 -58.62 10.08 11.29
CA TRP A 10 -57.42 10.78 10.77
C TRP A 10 -57.07 10.16 9.41
N HIS A 11 -57.18 10.94 8.36
CA HIS A 11 -56.66 10.64 7.04
C HIS A 11 -55.13 10.64 7.10
N ALA A 12 -54.51 9.45 6.94
CA ALA A 12 -53.09 9.30 6.72
C ALA A 12 -52.75 9.80 5.31
N LEU A 13 -52.09 10.94 5.24
CA LEU A 13 -51.42 11.40 4.01
C LEU A 13 -50.27 10.43 3.68
N ARG A 14 -50.50 9.54 2.72
CA ARG A 14 -49.42 8.77 2.07
C ARG A 14 -48.62 9.72 1.19
N LEU A 15 -47.47 10.18 1.69
CA LEU A 15 -46.41 10.76 0.87
C LEU A 15 -45.80 9.63 0.05
N SER A 16 -46.15 9.56 -1.23
CA SER A 16 -45.51 8.68 -2.18
C SER A 16 -44.11 9.23 -2.50
N TYR A 17 -43.09 8.68 -1.83
CA TYR A 17 -41.70 8.91 -2.16
C TYR A 17 -41.38 8.12 -3.44
N LYS A 18 -41.36 8.78 -4.61
CA LYS A 18 -40.82 8.23 -5.84
C LYS A 18 -39.33 8.50 -5.87
N PRO A 19 -38.45 7.45 -5.78
CA PRO A 19 -37.02 7.66 -5.96
C PRO A 19 -36.80 8.10 -7.42
N ARG A 20 -36.28 9.31 -7.61
CA ARG A 20 -35.73 9.73 -8.91
C ARG A 20 -34.51 8.91 -9.22
N VAL A 21 -34.67 7.81 -9.93
CA VAL A 21 -33.58 7.12 -10.60
C VAL A 21 -33.07 8.07 -11.69
N ARG A 22 -31.94 8.71 -11.45
CA ARG A 22 -31.20 9.38 -12.52
C ARG A 22 -30.63 8.29 -13.42
N CYS A 23 -31.23 8.11 -14.57
CA CYS A 23 -30.60 7.38 -15.66
C CYS A 23 -29.32 8.12 -16.05
N TYR A 24 -28.17 7.55 -15.75
CA TYR A 24 -26.91 7.99 -16.32
C TYR A 24 -26.91 7.57 -17.79
N SER A 25 -26.82 8.56 -18.68
CA SER A 25 -26.69 8.39 -20.12
C SER A 25 -25.46 7.56 -20.46
N SER A 26 -25.68 6.60 -21.31
CA SER A 26 -24.77 5.77 -22.12
C SER A 26 -23.29 6.21 -22.12
N VAL A 27 -22.48 5.55 -21.32
CA VAL A 27 -21.09 5.27 -21.59
C VAL A 27 -21.07 3.90 -22.26
N ASP A 28 -20.38 3.78 -23.38
CA ASP A 28 -20.24 2.54 -24.17
C ASP A 28 -19.97 1.33 -23.27
N ASN A 29 -21.00 0.57 -22.99
CA ASN A 29 -20.94 -0.68 -22.22
C ASN A 29 -20.89 -1.87 -23.18
N SER A 30 -19.69 -2.13 -23.74
CA SER A 30 -19.36 -3.44 -24.30
C SER A 30 -18.93 -4.46 -23.24
N HIS A 31 -19.25 -4.20 -21.96
CA HIS A 31 -19.03 -5.19 -20.90
C HIS A 31 -20.30 -6.00 -20.70
N SER A 32 -20.37 -7.17 -21.39
CA SER A 32 -21.26 -8.23 -20.99
C SER A 32 -21.07 -8.51 -19.48
N PRO A 33 -22.16 -8.77 -18.71
CA PRO A 33 -22.02 -9.15 -17.31
C PRO A 33 -21.04 -10.32 -17.20
N PRO A 34 -20.18 -10.33 -16.15
CA PRO A 34 -19.18 -11.36 -16.01
C PRO A 34 -19.86 -12.73 -16.04
N PRO A 35 -19.35 -13.70 -16.86
CA PRO A 35 -19.98 -15.00 -16.98
C PRO A 35 -20.02 -15.65 -15.59
N TRP A 36 -21.17 -16.28 -15.26
CA TRP A 36 -21.32 -17.03 -14.01
C TRP A 36 -20.19 -18.05 -13.89
N ARG A 37 -19.45 -17.99 -12.78
CA ARG A 37 -18.29 -18.83 -12.53
C ARG A 37 -18.60 -19.81 -11.41
N PRO A 38 -18.37 -21.13 -11.63
CA PRO A 38 -18.63 -22.11 -10.59
C PRO A 38 -17.80 -21.84 -9.34
N GLY A 39 -18.48 -21.74 -8.20
CA GLY A 39 -17.84 -21.41 -6.91
C GLY A 39 -16.96 -22.54 -6.36
N SER A 40 -17.18 -23.80 -6.77
CA SER A 40 -16.55 -24.98 -6.17
C SER A 40 -15.02 -24.96 -6.15
N VAL A 41 -14.41 -24.51 -7.26
CA VAL A 41 -12.93 -24.40 -7.33
C VAL A 41 -12.42 -23.31 -6.41
N LEU A 42 -13.11 -22.18 -6.34
CA LEU A 42 -12.73 -21.09 -5.46
C LEU A 42 -12.90 -21.49 -3.99
N ASP A 43 -13.95 -22.25 -3.66
CA ASP A 43 -14.23 -22.73 -2.30
C ASP A 43 -13.08 -23.61 -1.79
N GLU A 44 -12.62 -24.56 -2.61
CA GLU A 44 -11.46 -25.41 -2.27
C GLU A 44 -10.21 -24.58 -1.89
N TRP A 45 -9.96 -23.49 -2.61
CA TRP A 45 -8.79 -22.64 -2.35
C TRP A 45 -9.01 -21.70 -1.16
N VAL A 46 -10.22 -21.30 -0.87
CA VAL A 46 -10.58 -20.49 0.30
C VAL A 46 -10.50 -21.31 1.60
N GLU A 47 -10.69 -22.63 1.56
CA GLU A 47 -10.50 -23.51 2.71
C GLU A 47 -9.03 -23.65 3.13
N ARG A 48 -8.09 -23.35 2.22
CA ARG A 48 -6.66 -23.40 2.53
C ARG A 48 -6.26 -22.21 3.40
N GLU A 49 -5.53 -22.50 4.47
CA GLU A 49 -4.99 -21.45 5.33
C GLU A 49 -3.82 -20.71 4.66
N ILE A 50 -3.80 -19.38 4.84
CA ILE A 50 -2.67 -18.54 4.45
C ILE A 50 -1.55 -18.76 5.47
N ARG A 51 -0.33 -19.02 4.99
CA ARG A 51 0.86 -19.14 5.83
C ARG A 51 1.58 -17.78 5.94
N PRO A 52 1.41 -17.06 7.08
CA PRO A 52 2.08 -15.77 7.28
C PRO A 52 3.60 -15.95 7.31
N ILE A 53 4.33 -14.96 6.79
CA ILE A 53 5.79 -14.95 6.75
C ILE A 53 6.35 -13.79 7.56
N SER A 54 7.56 -13.94 8.12
CA SER A 54 8.30 -12.88 8.80
C SER A 54 9.47 -12.39 7.94
N LEU A 55 9.98 -11.17 8.22
CA LEU A 55 11.18 -10.66 7.55
C LEU A 55 12.37 -11.63 7.74
N ARG A 56 12.49 -12.23 8.91
CA ARG A 56 13.52 -13.21 9.20
C ARG A 56 13.41 -14.47 8.33
N GLN A 57 12.20 -14.94 8.05
CA GLN A 57 11.99 -16.08 7.15
C GLN A 57 12.32 -15.73 5.70
N LEU A 58 11.97 -14.50 5.26
CA LEU A 58 12.35 -14.03 3.92
C LEU A 58 13.88 -14.02 3.74
N THR A 59 14.62 -13.58 4.76
CA THR A 59 16.09 -13.56 4.71
C THR A 59 16.70 -14.96 4.78
N PHE A 60 16.06 -15.92 5.44
CA PHE A 60 16.56 -17.28 5.57
C PHE A 60 16.73 -17.98 4.22
N PHE A 61 15.80 -17.81 3.30
CA PHE A 61 15.88 -18.41 1.97
C PHE A 61 17.06 -17.88 1.14
N GLY A 62 17.52 -16.67 1.37
CA GLY A 62 18.55 -16.04 0.55
C GLY A 62 19.98 -16.06 1.13
N ARG A 63 20.15 -16.35 2.44
CA ARG A 63 21.49 -16.36 3.07
C ARG A 63 22.47 -17.40 2.49
N THR A 64 21.94 -18.56 2.07
CA THR A 64 22.70 -19.60 1.37
C THR A 64 21.84 -20.03 0.20
N LEU A 65 21.91 -19.26 -0.89
CA LEU A 65 21.08 -19.49 -2.06
C LEU A 65 21.63 -20.69 -2.84
N THR A 66 20.82 -21.75 -2.93
CA THR A 66 21.07 -22.95 -3.71
C THR A 66 19.90 -23.21 -4.66
N GLU A 67 20.12 -23.99 -5.72
CA GLU A 67 19.05 -24.36 -6.65
C GLU A 67 17.85 -24.98 -5.92
N SER A 68 18.08 -25.92 -5.00
CA SER A 68 17.02 -26.57 -4.22
C SER A 68 16.22 -25.57 -3.37
N ARG A 69 16.87 -24.57 -2.77
CA ARG A 69 16.18 -23.51 -2.00
C ARG A 69 15.42 -22.57 -2.91
N LEU A 70 15.96 -22.25 -4.08
CA LEU A 70 15.26 -21.40 -5.06
C LEU A 70 13.99 -22.10 -5.56
N ILE A 71 14.06 -23.39 -5.92
CA ILE A 71 12.90 -24.19 -6.31
C ILE A 71 11.90 -24.31 -5.16
N SER A 72 12.35 -24.46 -3.92
CA SER A 72 11.51 -24.48 -2.73
C SER A 72 10.77 -23.16 -2.54
N SER A 73 11.45 -22.02 -2.72
CA SER A 73 10.87 -20.69 -2.72
C SER A 73 9.83 -20.52 -3.82
N ALA A 74 10.12 -20.98 -5.05
CA ALA A 74 9.19 -20.95 -6.17
C ALA A 74 7.89 -21.70 -5.85
N ASN A 75 7.99 -22.93 -5.31
CA ASN A 75 6.83 -23.74 -4.95
C ASN A 75 6.04 -23.15 -3.77
N TYR A 76 6.70 -22.48 -2.81
CA TYR A 76 6.02 -21.75 -1.78
C TYR A 76 5.16 -20.61 -2.40
N VAL A 77 5.75 -19.78 -3.27
CA VAL A 77 5.03 -18.67 -3.92
C VAL A 77 3.91 -19.19 -4.83
N ARG A 78 4.17 -20.27 -5.59
CA ARG A 78 3.20 -20.95 -6.46
C ARG A 78 1.94 -21.40 -5.70
N THR A 79 2.06 -21.84 -4.46
CA THR A 79 0.92 -22.28 -3.65
C THR A 79 0.26 -21.15 -2.88
N GLU A 80 1.03 -20.19 -2.39
CA GLU A 80 0.52 -19.07 -1.58
C GLU A 80 -0.24 -18.03 -2.40
N LEU A 81 0.23 -17.67 -3.60
CA LEU A 81 -0.41 -16.62 -4.39
C LEU A 81 -1.88 -16.91 -4.72
N PRO A 82 -2.24 -18.07 -5.30
CA PRO A 82 -3.64 -18.39 -5.58
C PRO A 82 -4.49 -18.48 -4.30
N THR A 83 -3.95 -19.02 -3.21
CA THR A 83 -4.63 -19.05 -1.90
C THR A 83 -4.98 -17.64 -1.42
N ARG A 84 -3.98 -16.74 -1.38
CA ARG A 84 -4.17 -15.35 -0.94
C ARG A 84 -5.11 -14.57 -1.85
N ILE A 85 -5.12 -14.85 -3.15
CA ILE A 85 -6.06 -14.23 -4.12
C ILE A 85 -7.47 -14.78 -3.92
N ALA A 86 -7.64 -16.08 -3.71
CA ALA A 86 -8.94 -16.73 -3.50
C ALA A 86 -9.69 -16.12 -2.30
N HIS A 87 -9.00 -15.91 -1.18
CA HIS A 87 -9.58 -15.23 -0.02
C HIS A 87 -10.09 -13.82 -0.38
N ARG A 88 -9.35 -13.06 -1.19
CA ARG A 88 -9.78 -11.69 -1.59
C ARG A 88 -10.94 -11.71 -2.58
N LEU A 89 -10.97 -12.67 -3.50
CA LEU A 89 -12.12 -12.87 -4.37
C LEU A 89 -13.38 -13.16 -3.54
N ARG A 90 -13.27 -14.00 -2.51
CA ARG A 90 -14.37 -14.29 -1.58
C ARG A 90 -14.83 -13.05 -0.81
N ASP A 91 -13.90 -12.20 -0.38
CA ASP A 91 -14.25 -10.95 0.32
C ASP A 91 -15.00 -9.98 -0.60
N ILE A 92 -14.61 -9.87 -1.88
CA ILE A 92 -15.35 -9.06 -2.85
C ILE A 92 -16.75 -9.65 -3.07
N GLN A 93 -16.90 -10.98 -3.16
CA GLN A 93 -18.19 -11.66 -3.36
C GLN A 93 -19.14 -11.48 -2.16
N LYS A 94 -18.62 -11.20 -0.95
CA LYS A 94 -19.45 -10.94 0.25
C LYS A 94 -20.05 -9.55 0.28
N LEU A 95 -19.59 -8.64 -0.56
CA LEU A 95 -20.13 -7.28 -0.65
C LEU A 95 -21.53 -7.29 -1.30
N PRO A 96 -22.40 -6.31 -0.99
CA PRO A 96 -23.69 -6.16 -1.65
C PRO A 96 -23.53 -6.07 -3.17
N TYR A 97 -24.48 -6.63 -3.91
CA TYR A 97 -24.45 -6.67 -5.39
C TYR A 97 -24.22 -5.29 -6.02
N VAL A 98 -24.88 -4.25 -5.50
CA VAL A 98 -24.74 -2.88 -5.99
C VAL A 98 -23.30 -2.36 -5.91
N VAL A 99 -22.53 -2.82 -4.91
CA VAL A 99 -21.11 -2.49 -4.73
C VAL A 99 -20.24 -3.29 -5.69
N VAL A 100 -20.48 -4.59 -5.81
CA VAL A 100 -19.71 -5.47 -6.71
C VAL A 100 -19.94 -5.09 -8.18
N ALA A 101 -21.14 -4.62 -8.51
CA ALA A 101 -21.48 -4.14 -9.86
C ALA A 101 -20.81 -2.80 -10.23
N ASN A 102 -20.15 -2.11 -9.28
CA ASN A 102 -19.37 -0.92 -9.60
C ASN A 102 -18.27 -1.24 -10.61
N PRO A 103 -18.11 -0.47 -11.71
CA PRO A 103 -17.17 -0.77 -12.80
C PRO A 103 -15.72 -0.92 -12.34
N HIS A 104 -15.31 -0.13 -11.33
CA HIS A 104 -13.95 -0.15 -10.80
C HIS A 104 -13.70 -1.41 -9.96
N LEU A 105 -14.63 -1.77 -9.07
CA LEU A 105 -14.53 -2.97 -8.23
C LEU A 105 -14.67 -4.25 -9.07
N SER A 106 -15.57 -4.24 -10.07
CA SER A 106 -15.73 -5.33 -11.02
C SER A 106 -14.42 -5.59 -11.81
N LEU A 107 -13.74 -4.52 -12.27
CA LEU A 107 -12.45 -4.65 -12.93
C LEU A 107 -11.38 -5.27 -12.01
N VAL A 108 -11.33 -4.87 -10.75
CA VAL A 108 -10.40 -5.47 -9.76
C VAL A 108 -10.70 -6.94 -9.53
N TYR A 109 -11.99 -7.29 -9.43
CA TYR A 109 -12.42 -8.68 -9.34
C TYR A 109 -11.94 -9.50 -10.53
N GLU A 110 -12.14 -9.01 -11.76
CA GLU A 110 -11.70 -9.66 -12.98
C GLU A 110 -10.18 -9.86 -13.06
N LEU A 111 -9.40 -8.84 -12.65
CA LEU A 111 -7.94 -8.95 -12.60
C LEU A 111 -7.49 -10.03 -11.59
N TYR A 112 -8.12 -10.05 -10.42
CA TYR A 112 -7.80 -11.06 -9.40
C TYR A 112 -8.23 -12.46 -9.84
N TYR A 113 -9.39 -12.59 -10.47
CA TYR A 113 -9.84 -13.88 -10.95
C TYR A 113 -8.94 -14.44 -12.07
N LYS A 114 -8.53 -13.59 -13.04
CA LYS A 114 -7.56 -13.96 -14.07
C LYS A 114 -6.21 -14.40 -13.48
N ALA A 115 -5.74 -13.68 -12.46
CA ALA A 115 -4.51 -14.05 -11.77
C ALA A 115 -4.67 -15.37 -11.00
N PHE A 116 -5.79 -15.58 -10.32
CA PHE A 116 -6.11 -16.84 -9.63
C PHE A 116 -6.09 -18.01 -10.60
N GLU A 117 -6.82 -17.92 -11.73
CA GLU A 117 -6.86 -18.96 -12.76
C GLU A 117 -5.45 -19.25 -13.33
N ARG A 118 -4.66 -18.21 -13.55
CA ARG A 118 -3.30 -18.35 -14.07
C ARG A 118 -2.37 -19.08 -13.10
N PHE A 119 -2.41 -18.74 -11.80
CA PHE A 119 -1.52 -19.33 -10.81
C PHE A 119 -1.93 -20.74 -10.38
N ARG A 120 -3.23 -21.04 -10.23
CA ARG A 120 -3.70 -22.33 -9.73
C ARG A 120 -3.38 -23.52 -10.65
N VAL A 121 -3.20 -23.27 -11.94
CA VAL A 121 -2.91 -24.32 -12.94
C VAL A 121 -1.42 -24.58 -13.13
N ILE A 122 -0.54 -23.80 -12.50
CA ILE A 122 0.91 -23.99 -12.61
C ILE A 122 1.31 -25.30 -11.94
N PRO A 123 1.96 -26.24 -12.65
CA PRO A 123 2.43 -27.48 -12.07
C PRO A 123 3.55 -27.25 -11.04
N GLU A 124 3.94 -28.30 -10.33
CA GLU A 124 5.09 -28.26 -9.43
C GLU A 124 6.36 -27.89 -10.19
N ILE A 125 7.09 -26.90 -9.66
CA ILE A 125 8.36 -26.40 -10.23
C ILE A 125 9.47 -27.34 -9.79
N LYS A 126 10.19 -27.94 -10.76
CA LYS A 126 11.23 -28.93 -10.51
C LYS A 126 12.59 -28.51 -11.05
N THR A 127 12.62 -27.64 -12.04
CA THR A 127 13.84 -27.20 -12.72
C THR A 127 13.99 -25.69 -12.69
N LEU A 128 15.20 -25.20 -12.97
CA LEU A 128 15.44 -23.75 -13.13
C LEU A 128 14.68 -23.17 -14.33
N GLU A 129 14.51 -23.95 -15.39
CA GLU A 129 13.72 -23.52 -16.57
C GLU A 129 12.25 -23.33 -16.22
N ASP A 130 11.65 -24.24 -15.42
CA ASP A 130 10.30 -24.05 -14.88
C ASP A 130 10.21 -22.80 -14.02
N ASN A 131 11.26 -22.54 -13.23
CA ASN A 131 11.34 -21.35 -12.39
C ASN A 131 11.39 -20.04 -13.21
N GLU A 132 12.15 -20.00 -14.31
CA GLU A 132 12.18 -18.84 -15.20
C GLU A 132 10.82 -18.56 -15.82
N ARG A 133 10.15 -19.59 -16.35
CA ARG A 133 8.76 -19.46 -16.88
C ARG A 133 7.80 -18.95 -15.82
N PHE A 134 7.96 -19.42 -14.59
CA PHE A 134 7.14 -18.95 -13.46
C PHE A 134 7.42 -17.47 -13.13
N CYS A 135 8.68 -17.06 -13.12
CA CYS A 135 9.09 -15.67 -12.92
C CYS A 135 8.49 -14.72 -13.97
N ASP A 136 8.41 -15.15 -15.24
CA ASP A 136 7.77 -14.36 -16.29
C ASP A 136 6.26 -14.17 -16.06
N ILE A 137 5.59 -15.23 -15.60
CA ILE A 137 4.18 -15.15 -15.21
C ILE A 137 4.00 -14.19 -14.03
N LEU A 138 4.91 -14.22 -13.03
CA LEU A 138 4.90 -13.30 -11.90
C LEU A 138 5.06 -11.86 -12.36
N ARG A 139 6.11 -11.53 -13.14
CA ARG A 139 6.36 -10.18 -13.67
C ARG A 139 5.17 -9.63 -14.42
N LYS A 140 4.61 -10.42 -15.33
CA LYS A 140 3.42 -10.03 -16.10
C LYS A 140 2.22 -9.72 -15.21
N THR A 141 1.94 -10.59 -14.23
CA THR A 141 0.80 -10.41 -13.32
C THR A 141 0.99 -9.21 -12.39
N LEU A 142 2.20 -8.99 -11.86
CA LEU A 142 2.51 -7.83 -11.02
C LEU A 142 2.33 -6.51 -11.80
N LYS A 143 2.72 -6.47 -13.08
CA LYS A 143 2.54 -5.32 -13.98
C LYS A 143 1.06 -5.05 -14.26
N GLU A 144 0.28 -6.09 -14.58
CA GLU A 144 -1.17 -5.97 -14.80
C GLU A 144 -1.89 -5.42 -13.56
N HIS A 145 -1.39 -5.67 -12.36
CA HIS A 145 -1.99 -5.25 -11.09
C HIS A 145 -1.63 -3.81 -10.64
N LEU A 146 -0.87 -3.03 -11.41
CA LEU A 146 -0.59 -1.62 -11.09
C LEU A 146 -1.83 -0.73 -11.11
N VAL A 147 -2.87 -1.13 -11.81
CA VAL A 147 -4.15 -0.40 -11.87
C VAL A 147 -5.05 -0.65 -10.65
N VAL A 148 -4.71 -1.62 -9.79
CA VAL A 148 -5.58 -2.07 -8.69
C VAL A 148 -5.81 -0.98 -7.65
N ILE A 149 -4.76 -0.26 -7.19
CA ILE A 149 -4.90 0.76 -6.15
C ILE A 149 -5.83 1.90 -6.59
N PRO A 150 -5.60 2.57 -7.75
CA PRO A 150 -6.50 3.63 -8.20
C PRO A 150 -7.95 3.13 -8.39
N LYS A 151 -8.13 1.94 -8.95
CA LYS A 151 -9.45 1.37 -9.16
C LYS A 151 -10.17 1.04 -7.85
N LEU A 152 -9.50 0.43 -6.89
CA LEU A 152 -10.04 0.22 -5.56
C LEU A 152 -10.44 1.54 -4.90
N ALA A 153 -9.56 2.54 -4.92
CA ALA A 153 -9.82 3.83 -4.31
C ALA A 153 -11.03 4.54 -4.95
N MET A 154 -11.16 4.51 -6.29
CA MET A 154 -12.33 5.06 -6.97
C MET A 154 -13.61 4.30 -6.61
N GLY A 155 -13.59 2.96 -6.65
CA GLY A 155 -14.75 2.14 -6.32
C GLY A 155 -15.21 2.34 -4.87
N VAL A 156 -14.28 2.42 -3.93
CA VAL A 156 -14.56 2.69 -2.51
C VAL A 156 -15.21 4.07 -2.33
N LEU A 157 -14.69 5.12 -2.98
CA LEU A 157 -15.26 6.47 -2.92
C LEU A 157 -16.65 6.56 -3.54
N GLU A 158 -16.90 5.83 -4.64
CA GLU A 158 -18.22 5.83 -5.30
C GLU A 158 -19.27 5.02 -4.52
N CYS A 159 -18.85 3.97 -3.81
CA CYS A 159 -19.75 3.07 -3.09
C CYS A 159 -19.92 3.41 -1.61
N ARG A 160 -19.28 4.46 -1.09
CA ARG A 160 -19.25 4.81 0.33
C ARG A 160 -20.64 4.98 0.98
N ASP A 161 -21.59 5.49 0.22
CA ASP A 161 -22.95 5.77 0.71
C ASP A 161 -23.91 4.56 0.50
N LEU A 162 -23.41 3.44 -0.04
CA LEU A 162 -24.19 2.23 -0.34
C LEU A 162 -24.08 1.15 0.74
N VAL A 163 -23.18 1.32 1.70
CA VAL A 163 -22.89 0.36 2.79
C VAL A 163 -22.79 1.09 4.13
N ALA A 164 -22.81 0.32 5.22
CA ALA A 164 -22.63 0.88 6.56
C ALA A 164 -21.26 1.59 6.71
N PRO A 165 -21.20 2.63 7.54
CA PRO A 165 -19.96 3.37 7.81
C PRO A 165 -18.81 2.45 8.25
N GLY A 166 -17.62 2.62 7.67
CA GLY A 166 -16.41 1.85 8.00
C GLY A 166 -16.25 0.53 7.24
N VAL A 167 -17.29 0.01 6.60
CA VAL A 167 -17.21 -1.24 5.82
C VAL A 167 -16.24 -1.08 4.65
N MET A 168 -16.30 0.04 3.93
CA MET A 168 -15.39 0.31 2.80
C MET A 168 -13.95 0.51 3.26
N ASP A 169 -13.72 1.16 4.39
CA ASP A 169 -12.39 1.33 4.97
C ASP A 169 -11.78 -0.02 5.37
N GLN A 170 -12.55 -0.88 6.04
CA GLN A 170 -12.11 -2.22 6.42
C GLN A 170 -11.83 -3.08 5.18
N PHE A 171 -12.69 -3.02 4.18
CA PHE A 171 -12.52 -3.71 2.90
C PHE A 171 -11.24 -3.25 2.19
N MET A 172 -11.05 -1.93 2.05
CA MET A 172 -9.85 -1.36 1.42
C MET A 172 -8.57 -1.77 2.16
N ASN A 173 -8.57 -1.66 3.49
CA ASN A 173 -7.43 -2.05 4.33
C ASN A 173 -7.08 -3.53 4.12
N THR A 174 -8.08 -4.42 4.13
CA THR A 174 -7.88 -5.86 3.91
C THR A 174 -7.31 -6.16 2.54
N LEU A 175 -7.81 -5.53 1.49
CA LEU A 175 -7.31 -5.73 0.12
C LEU A 175 -5.89 -5.19 -0.05
N LEU A 176 -5.56 -4.03 0.54
CA LEU A 176 -4.22 -3.46 0.50
C LEU A 176 -3.20 -4.32 1.24
N ARG A 177 -3.51 -4.80 2.45
CA ARG A 177 -2.64 -5.74 3.18
C ARG A 177 -2.36 -7.00 2.38
N SER A 178 -3.41 -7.59 1.82
CA SER A 178 -3.24 -8.77 0.96
C SER A 178 -2.46 -8.46 -0.32
N ARG A 179 -2.59 -7.24 -0.89
CA ARG A 179 -1.78 -6.83 -2.02
C ARG A 179 -0.30 -6.73 -1.65
N ILE A 180 0.02 -6.09 -0.54
CA ILE A 180 1.40 -5.99 -0.01
C ILE A 180 1.95 -7.41 0.18
N SER A 181 1.21 -8.27 0.85
CA SER A 181 1.58 -9.66 1.15
C SER A 181 1.92 -10.46 -0.10
N ARG A 182 1.11 -10.39 -1.15
CA ARG A 182 1.36 -11.08 -2.42
C ARG A 182 2.58 -10.53 -3.15
N ARG A 183 2.76 -9.20 -3.12
CA ARG A 183 3.91 -8.56 -3.74
C ARG A 183 5.21 -8.92 -3.02
N VAL A 184 5.23 -8.85 -1.70
CA VAL A 184 6.41 -9.19 -0.89
C VAL A 184 6.94 -10.58 -1.24
N ILE A 185 6.09 -11.61 -1.24
CA ILE A 185 6.56 -12.97 -1.54
C ILE A 185 6.97 -13.15 -3.01
N ALA A 186 6.26 -12.49 -3.93
CA ALA A 186 6.58 -12.56 -5.36
C ALA A 186 7.85 -11.81 -5.71
N GLU A 187 8.02 -10.57 -5.23
CA GLU A 187 9.18 -9.73 -5.48
C GLU A 187 10.44 -10.30 -4.82
N GLN A 188 10.31 -10.81 -3.58
CA GLN A 188 11.40 -11.52 -2.92
C GLN A 188 11.89 -12.71 -3.77
N HIS A 189 10.95 -13.53 -4.30
CA HIS A 189 11.33 -14.67 -5.12
C HIS A 189 12.01 -14.24 -6.44
N LEU A 190 11.49 -13.20 -7.09
CA LEU A 190 12.10 -12.61 -8.30
C LEU A 190 13.53 -12.12 -8.01
N ALA A 191 13.72 -11.39 -6.92
CA ALA A 191 15.04 -10.88 -6.53
C ALA A 191 16.03 -12.01 -6.19
N LEU A 192 15.57 -13.09 -5.52
CA LEU A 192 16.39 -14.27 -5.28
C LEU A 192 16.78 -14.98 -6.58
N THR A 193 15.87 -15.09 -7.54
CA THR A 193 16.16 -15.68 -8.86
C THR A 193 17.18 -14.84 -9.63
N GLU A 194 17.04 -13.51 -9.63
CA GLU A 194 18.00 -12.60 -10.26
C GLU A 194 19.40 -12.72 -9.60
N THR A 195 19.45 -12.77 -8.27
CA THR A 195 20.71 -12.96 -7.53
C THR A 195 21.36 -14.29 -7.90
N PHE A 196 20.57 -15.38 -7.98
CA PHE A 196 21.08 -16.72 -8.34
C PHE A 196 21.63 -16.77 -9.76
N SER A 197 20.98 -16.10 -10.70
CA SER A 197 21.39 -16.05 -12.12
C SER A 197 22.53 -15.05 -12.39
N SER A 198 22.91 -14.24 -11.40
CA SER A 198 23.98 -13.26 -11.53
C SER A 198 25.35 -13.93 -11.72
N PRO A 199 26.24 -13.39 -12.61
CA PRO A 199 27.58 -13.91 -12.81
C PRO A 199 28.45 -13.99 -11.53
N TRP A 200 28.14 -13.17 -10.53
CA TRP A 200 28.82 -13.12 -9.22
C TRP A 200 28.46 -14.27 -8.29
N HIS A 201 27.44 -15.06 -8.61
CA HIS A 201 26.98 -16.17 -7.77
C HIS A 201 27.59 -17.52 -8.13
N PHE A 202 28.43 -17.62 -9.17
CA PHE A 202 29.03 -18.90 -9.57
C PHE A 202 30.01 -19.45 -8.50
N PRO A 203 29.94 -20.76 -8.18
CA PRO A 203 30.77 -21.41 -7.13
C PRO A 203 32.28 -21.42 -7.37
N GLY A 204 32.77 -20.74 -8.39
CA GLY A 204 34.20 -20.72 -8.78
C GLY A 204 34.90 -19.37 -8.59
N SER A 205 34.21 -18.28 -8.25
CA SER A 205 34.87 -17.01 -7.98
C SER A 205 35.53 -17.05 -6.59
N GLN A 206 36.84 -16.97 -6.53
CA GLN A 206 37.65 -17.00 -5.29
C GLN A 206 37.50 -15.75 -4.41
N ASP A 207 36.77 -14.74 -4.85
CA ASP A 207 36.50 -13.51 -4.09
C ASP A 207 35.23 -13.64 -3.24
N ARG A 208 35.25 -14.60 -2.29
CA ARG A 208 34.22 -14.72 -1.23
C ARG A 208 34.32 -13.66 -0.13
N THR A 209 35.03 -12.58 -0.34
CA THR A 209 35.19 -11.50 0.66
C THR A 209 34.02 -10.56 0.78
N ASP A 210 33.05 -10.57 -0.13
CA ASP A 210 31.82 -9.75 -0.05
C ASP A 210 30.60 -10.50 0.51
N MET A 211 30.81 -11.41 1.46
CA MET A 211 29.71 -12.01 2.25
C MET A 211 29.03 -11.01 3.22
N ASN A 212 29.34 -9.73 3.13
CA ASN A 212 28.64 -8.64 3.78
C ASN A 212 27.60 -7.98 2.85
N ALA A 213 26.86 -8.75 2.08
CA ALA A 213 25.70 -8.20 1.41
C ALA A 213 24.72 -7.69 2.47
N ASP A 214 24.55 -6.38 2.56
CA ASP A 214 23.65 -5.74 3.51
C ASP A 214 22.17 -6.03 3.20
N PHE A 215 21.88 -6.82 2.18
CA PHE A 215 20.52 -7.19 1.75
C PHE A 215 20.43 -8.65 1.31
N VAL A 216 19.24 -9.23 1.43
CA VAL A 216 18.87 -10.57 0.95
C VAL A 216 17.58 -10.45 0.15
N GLY A 217 17.67 -10.54 -1.17
CA GLY A 217 16.55 -10.24 -2.03
C GLY A 217 16.09 -8.78 -1.81
N GLU A 218 14.84 -8.59 -1.40
CA GLU A 218 14.25 -7.28 -1.15
C GLU A 218 14.41 -6.78 0.31
N VAL A 219 14.96 -7.64 1.20
CA VAL A 219 15.13 -7.29 2.61
C VAL A 219 16.53 -6.77 2.87
N PHE A 220 16.63 -5.52 3.30
CA PHE A 220 17.87 -4.92 3.81
C PHE A 220 18.09 -5.35 5.25
N LEU A 221 19.26 -5.92 5.54
CA LEU A 221 19.61 -6.41 6.88
C LEU A 221 19.99 -5.28 7.83
N LYS A 222 20.56 -4.22 7.27
CA LYS A 222 21.02 -3.01 7.99
C LYS A 222 20.45 -1.77 7.31
N CYS A 223 19.11 -1.58 7.40
CA CYS A 223 18.48 -0.37 6.92
C CYS A 223 18.80 0.77 7.88
N ASN A 224 19.55 1.78 7.45
CA ASN A 224 19.87 2.96 8.26
C ASN A 224 18.74 3.99 8.14
N ALA A 225 18.13 4.34 9.28
CA ALA A 225 17.00 5.27 9.33
C ALA A 225 17.36 6.67 8.83
N LYS A 226 18.54 7.20 9.22
CA LYS A 226 19.01 8.54 8.83
C LYS A 226 19.17 8.63 7.31
N GLU A 227 19.87 7.67 6.69
CA GLU A 227 20.08 7.65 5.23
C GLU A 227 18.76 7.67 4.45
N VAL A 228 17.77 6.91 4.92
CA VAL A 228 16.44 6.87 4.27
C VAL A 228 15.73 8.22 4.41
N ILE A 229 15.75 8.83 5.60
CA ILE A 229 15.12 10.12 5.86
C ILE A 229 15.78 11.23 5.01
N GLU A 230 17.11 11.31 4.99
CA GLU A 230 17.84 12.32 4.21
C GLU A 230 17.57 12.19 2.71
N ARG A 231 17.60 10.96 2.19
CA ARG A 231 17.33 10.69 0.77
C ARG A 231 15.89 11.03 0.37
N CYS A 232 14.91 10.55 1.13
CA CYS A 232 13.48 10.86 0.91
C CYS A 232 13.22 12.36 1.05
N GLY A 233 13.86 13.00 2.03
CA GLY A 233 13.73 14.42 2.31
C GLY A 233 14.24 15.28 1.15
N LYS A 234 15.45 15.01 0.66
CA LYS A 234 16.02 15.69 -0.48
C LYS A 234 15.11 15.59 -1.71
N LEU A 235 14.64 14.38 -2.01
CA LEU A 235 13.75 14.17 -3.14
C LEU A 235 12.43 14.95 -2.99
N ALA A 236 11.80 14.87 -1.81
CA ALA A 236 10.54 15.57 -1.55
C ALA A 236 10.72 17.10 -1.66
N GLN A 237 11.84 17.64 -1.17
CA GLN A 237 12.19 19.06 -1.32
C GLN A 237 12.38 19.44 -2.79
N ASP A 238 13.10 18.63 -3.58
CA ASP A 238 13.34 18.89 -5.01
C ASP A 238 12.04 18.86 -5.83
N MET A 239 11.17 17.88 -5.56
CA MET A 239 9.84 17.81 -6.18
C MET A 239 8.98 19.03 -5.84
N MET A 240 8.98 19.46 -4.58
CA MET A 240 8.21 20.63 -4.16
C MET A 240 8.77 21.92 -4.73
N ARG A 241 10.10 22.07 -4.86
CA ARG A 241 10.75 23.21 -5.53
C ARG A 241 10.32 23.33 -6.98
N GLN A 242 10.29 22.19 -7.70
CA GLN A 242 9.87 22.16 -9.11
C GLN A 242 8.37 22.47 -9.30
N SER A 243 7.53 22.02 -8.37
CA SER A 243 6.06 22.13 -8.53
C SER A 243 5.46 23.40 -7.95
N SER A 244 6.00 23.94 -6.88
CA SER A 244 5.47 25.13 -6.20
C SER A 244 6.00 26.45 -6.73
N GLY A 245 7.13 26.41 -7.45
CA GLY A 245 7.80 27.60 -7.96
C GLY A 245 8.27 28.57 -6.85
N THR A 246 8.41 28.08 -5.62
CA THR A 246 8.87 28.87 -4.48
C THR A 246 10.21 28.36 -3.96
N ASP A 247 11.09 29.30 -3.57
CA ASP A 247 12.35 28.98 -2.90
C ASP A 247 12.18 28.75 -1.38
N LYS A 248 10.97 28.95 -0.85
CA LYS A 248 10.66 28.77 0.58
C LYS A 248 10.41 27.30 0.94
N ILE A 249 11.42 26.49 0.75
CA ILE A 249 11.38 25.06 1.12
C ILE A 249 11.95 24.91 2.53
N PRO A 250 11.22 24.26 3.49
CA PRO A 250 11.74 24.03 4.83
C PRO A 250 12.96 23.12 4.82
N GLU A 251 13.91 23.37 5.70
CA GLU A 251 15.02 22.46 5.99
C GLU A 251 14.51 21.21 6.73
N ILE A 252 15.23 20.10 6.62
CA ILE A 252 14.95 18.88 7.39
C ILE A 252 16.11 18.63 8.31
N LEU A 253 15.84 18.62 9.61
CA LEU A 253 16.85 18.41 10.66
C LEU A 253 16.66 17.01 11.26
N VAL A 254 17.66 16.14 11.09
CA VAL A 254 17.64 14.78 11.62
C VAL A 254 18.50 14.72 12.88
N GLN A 255 17.92 14.23 13.98
CA GLN A 255 18.55 14.17 15.29
C GLN A 255 18.32 12.82 15.98
N GLY A 256 19.04 12.56 17.08
CA GLY A 256 18.89 11.37 17.92
C GLY A 256 19.87 10.26 17.55
N HIS A 257 19.40 9.01 17.50
CA HIS A 257 20.24 7.83 17.25
C HIS A 257 20.49 7.64 15.75
N LEU A 258 21.45 8.38 15.20
CA LEU A 258 21.74 8.45 13.76
C LEU A 258 22.28 7.14 13.17
N GLU A 259 22.89 6.30 14.01
CA GLU A 259 23.46 5.00 13.63
C GLU A 259 22.45 3.84 13.75
N ALA A 260 21.18 4.15 14.04
CA ALA A 260 20.14 3.14 14.23
C ALA A 260 19.93 2.34 12.94
N THR A 261 20.12 1.01 13.01
CA THR A 261 19.91 0.10 11.90
C THR A 261 19.01 -1.06 12.28
N PHE A 262 18.22 -1.53 11.32
CA PHE A 262 17.30 -2.66 11.51
C PHE A 262 16.99 -3.37 10.19
N PRO A 263 16.59 -4.65 10.22
CA PRO A 263 16.17 -5.35 9.00
C PRO A 263 14.78 -4.87 8.58
N TYR A 264 14.66 -4.44 7.31
CA TYR A 264 13.37 -4.01 6.77
C TYR A 264 13.34 -4.08 5.24
N ILE A 265 12.15 -4.01 4.64
CA ILE A 265 12.00 -3.80 3.20
C ILE A 265 12.14 -2.31 2.94
N LEU A 266 13.24 -1.92 2.32
CA LEU A 266 13.64 -0.52 2.13
C LEU A 266 12.54 0.31 1.46
N SER A 267 11.95 -0.20 0.39
CA SER A 267 10.90 0.51 -0.36
C SER A 267 9.62 0.77 0.44
N HIS A 268 9.29 -0.07 1.41
CA HIS A 268 8.18 0.18 2.34
C HIS A 268 8.49 1.36 3.27
N LEU A 269 9.71 1.40 3.81
CA LEU A 269 10.13 2.50 4.68
C LEU A 269 10.20 3.82 3.91
N GLU A 270 10.76 3.79 2.70
CA GLU A 270 10.82 4.95 1.79
C GLU A 270 9.44 5.49 1.46
N TYR A 271 8.48 4.61 1.21
CA TYR A 271 7.10 5.02 0.98
C TYR A 271 6.52 5.78 2.18
N ILE A 272 6.66 5.22 3.39
CA ILE A 272 6.12 5.83 4.61
C ILE A 272 6.79 7.19 4.87
N ILE A 273 8.10 7.20 4.94
CA ILE A 273 8.89 8.42 5.23
C ILE A 273 8.67 9.49 4.15
N GLY A 274 8.68 9.08 2.88
CA GLY A 274 8.44 9.99 1.76
C GLY A 274 7.06 10.65 1.80
N GLU A 275 5.99 9.91 2.15
CA GLU A 275 4.65 10.47 2.30
C GLU A 275 4.55 11.41 3.51
N LEU A 276 5.17 11.08 4.66
CA LEU A 276 5.19 11.94 5.82
C LEU A 276 5.92 13.25 5.53
N LEU A 277 7.14 13.18 5.01
CA LEU A 277 7.94 14.38 4.69
C LEU A 277 7.28 15.23 3.61
N ARG A 278 6.70 14.62 2.57
CA ARG A 278 5.96 15.34 1.54
C ARG A 278 4.79 16.12 2.12
N ASN A 279 4.00 15.48 3.00
CA ASN A 279 2.86 16.14 3.64
C ASN A 279 3.31 17.31 4.54
N SER A 280 4.36 17.11 5.35
CA SER A 280 4.92 18.16 6.22
C SER A 280 5.50 19.32 5.42
N ILE A 281 6.29 19.05 4.36
CA ILE A 281 6.85 20.10 3.49
C ILE A 281 5.70 20.91 2.85
N GLN A 282 4.68 20.21 2.31
CA GLN A 282 3.55 20.87 1.67
C GLN A 282 2.78 21.76 2.65
N ALA A 283 2.52 21.27 3.87
CA ALA A 283 1.81 22.04 4.90
C ALA A 283 2.57 23.31 5.30
N VAL A 284 3.89 23.17 5.50
CA VAL A 284 4.74 24.33 5.84
C VAL A 284 4.80 25.34 4.68
N ILE A 285 4.97 24.90 3.44
CA ILE A 285 4.95 25.78 2.26
C ILE A 285 3.61 26.53 2.16
N GLU A 286 2.48 25.86 2.35
CA GLU A 286 1.15 26.47 2.28
C GLU A 286 0.97 27.54 3.37
N LYS A 287 1.36 27.26 4.62
CA LYS A 287 1.24 28.20 5.74
C LYS A 287 2.13 29.44 5.58
N TYR A 288 3.37 29.26 5.11
CA TYR A 288 4.36 30.34 5.00
C TYR A 288 4.45 30.96 3.61
N ARG A 289 3.51 30.62 2.70
CA ARG A 289 3.52 31.10 1.31
C ARG A 289 3.54 32.61 1.21
N GLU A 290 2.68 33.28 1.97
CA GLU A 290 2.51 34.75 1.97
C GLU A 290 3.29 35.43 3.11
N SER A 291 3.88 34.69 4.04
CA SER A 291 4.69 35.23 5.12
C SER A 291 6.01 35.78 4.60
N SER A 292 6.51 36.85 5.20
CA SER A 292 7.89 37.34 4.96
C SER A 292 8.94 36.50 5.69
N GLU A 293 8.54 35.65 6.63
CA GLU A 293 9.44 34.85 7.46
C GLU A 293 9.96 33.61 6.72
N LYS A 294 11.18 33.17 7.10
CA LYS A 294 11.71 31.87 6.66
C LYS A 294 10.88 30.75 7.27
N PRO A 295 10.46 29.74 6.49
CA PRO A 295 9.73 28.61 7.05
C PRO A 295 10.58 27.87 8.09
N PRO A 296 9.98 27.44 9.22
CA PRO A 296 10.66 26.65 10.24
C PRO A 296 11.08 25.29 9.67
N PRO A 297 12.16 24.70 10.21
CA PRO A 297 12.59 23.37 9.79
C PRO A 297 11.58 22.29 10.17
N ILE A 298 11.59 21.21 9.41
CA ILE A 298 10.95 19.96 9.80
C ILE A 298 11.96 19.17 10.63
N GLU A 299 11.58 18.83 11.85
CA GLU A 299 12.44 18.07 12.76
C GLU A 299 12.13 16.58 12.68
N VAL A 300 13.17 15.76 12.51
CA VAL A 300 13.03 14.30 12.55
C VAL A 300 13.90 13.75 13.67
N LEU A 301 13.26 13.19 14.69
CA LEU A 301 13.95 12.60 15.84
C LEU A 301 13.91 11.07 15.72
N ILE A 302 15.09 10.44 15.72
CA ILE A 302 15.25 8.99 15.72
C ILE A 302 15.53 8.52 17.15
N CYS A 303 14.68 7.65 17.66
CA CYS A 303 14.86 7.01 18.98
C CYS A 303 15.00 5.50 18.80
N GLU A 304 16.14 4.96 19.21
CA GLU A 304 16.40 3.52 19.17
C GLU A 304 16.17 2.88 20.54
N ALA A 305 15.36 1.83 20.57
CA ALA A 305 15.15 0.96 21.73
C ALA A 305 15.54 -0.48 21.36
N PRO A 306 15.67 -1.39 22.33
CA PRO A 306 16.09 -2.78 22.06
C PRO A 306 15.22 -3.53 21.04
N GLN A 307 13.92 -3.26 21.03
CA GLN A 307 12.95 -3.96 20.18
C GLN A 307 12.36 -3.08 19.07
N HIS A 308 12.49 -1.77 19.14
CA HIS A 308 11.86 -0.81 18.26
C HIS A 308 12.78 0.33 17.88
N VAL A 309 12.55 0.87 16.69
CA VAL A 309 13.03 2.20 16.31
C VAL A 309 11.81 3.08 16.11
N ILE A 310 11.79 4.24 16.73
CA ILE A 310 10.72 5.22 16.62
C ILE A 310 11.28 6.43 15.88
N MET A 311 10.60 6.88 14.84
CA MET A 311 10.91 8.09 14.10
C MET A 311 9.75 9.07 14.28
N ARG A 312 10.04 10.25 14.90
CA ARG A 312 9.08 11.35 15.02
C ARG A 312 9.38 12.37 13.94
N VAL A 313 8.42 12.67 13.11
CA VAL A 313 8.46 13.76 12.12
C VAL A 313 7.58 14.87 12.64
N SER A 314 8.15 16.05 12.90
CA SER A 314 7.50 17.20 13.52
C SER A 314 7.53 18.39 12.57
N ASP A 315 6.37 18.97 12.28
CA ASP A 315 6.24 20.17 11.45
C ASP A 315 5.45 21.29 12.15
N GLN A 316 5.62 22.51 11.67
CA GLN A 316 4.85 23.69 12.10
C GLN A 316 3.94 24.20 10.98
N GLY A 317 3.39 23.29 10.17
CA GLY A 317 2.55 23.57 8.99
C GLY A 317 1.11 24.03 9.33
N GLY A 318 0.81 24.34 10.58
CA GLY A 318 -0.53 24.83 10.99
C GLY A 318 -1.45 23.78 11.55
N GLY A 319 -1.03 22.50 11.58
CA GLY A 319 -1.83 21.41 12.11
C GLY A 319 -2.97 20.98 11.18
N ILE A 320 -3.75 20.03 11.66
CA ILE A 320 -4.91 19.46 10.96
C ILE A 320 -6.18 19.93 11.69
N PRO A 321 -7.18 20.49 10.96
CA PRO A 321 -8.44 20.90 11.56
C PRO A 321 -9.15 19.75 12.28
N ARG A 322 -9.75 20.01 13.42
CA ARG A 322 -10.46 19.00 14.24
C ARG A 322 -11.52 18.24 13.46
N GLU A 323 -12.20 18.91 12.52
CA GLU A 323 -13.20 18.30 11.68
C GLU A 323 -12.65 17.22 10.72
N VAL A 324 -11.38 17.31 10.36
CA VAL A 324 -10.68 16.38 9.45
C VAL A 324 -10.07 15.20 10.20
N MET A 325 -9.68 15.39 11.47
CA MET A 325 -8.99 14.38 12.28
C MET A 325 -9.70 13.01 12.31
N PRO A 326 -11.04 12.89 12.46
CA PRO A 326 -11.73 11.59 12.45
C PRO A 326 -11.61 10.82 11.13
N TYR A 327 -11.31 11.52 10.03
CA TYR A 327 -11.22 10.94 8.69
C TYR A 327 -9.80 10.76 8.18
N LEU A 328 -8.80 11.04 9.00
CA LEU A 328 -7.39 11.05 8.62
C LEU A 328 -6.93 9.71 8.02
N TRP A 329 -7.43 8.63 8.60
CA TRP A 329 -7.08 7.25 8.22
C TRP A 329 -8.11 6.60 7.28
N SER A 330 -9.16 7.33 6.89
CA SER A 330 -10.22 6.82 6.06
C SER A 330 -9.90 6.92 4.57
N PHE A 331 -10.21 5.87 3.82
CA PHE A 331 -10.15 5.83 2.37
C PHE A 331 -11.42 6.40 1.73
N ASP A 332 -12.59 6.27 2.39
CA ASP A 332 -13.90 6.61 1.83
C ASP A 332 -14.45 7.95 2.32
N LYS A 333 -14.05 8.42 3.50
CA LYS A 333 -14.62 9.60 4.15
C LYS A 333 -13.71 10.82 4.07
N GLY A 334 -14.31 11.99 4.33
CA GLY A 334 -13.63 13.27 4.43
C GLY A 334 -14.22 14.35 3.51
N PRO A 335 -13.95 15.62 3.81
CA PRO A 335 -14.56 16.76 3.12
C PRO A 335 -14.16 16.88 1.64
N LEU A 336 -13.00 16.33 1.25
CA LEU A 336 -12.41 16.43 -0.08
C LEU A 336 -12.73 15.25 -1.02
N SER A 337 -13.71 14.39 -0.69
CA SER A 337 -13.97 13.15 -1.43
C SER A 337 -14.25 13.36 -2.92
N LYS A 338 -14.93 14.43 -3.30
CA LYS A 338 -15.23 14.74 -4.72
C LYS A 338 -13.95 15.11 -5.50
N SER A 339 -13.09 15.95 -4.93
CA SER A 339 -11.83 16.33 -5.56
C SER A 339 -10.86 15.14 -5.61
N ARG A 340 -10.83 14.30 -4.58
CA ARG A 340 -10.04 13.05 -4.55
C ARG A 340 -10.43 12.12 -5.69
N LEU A 341 -11.73 11.96 -5.96
CA LEU A 341 -12.21 11.12 -7.07
C LEU A 341 -11.79 11.69 -8.44
N GLN A 342 -11.83 13.02 -8.62
CA GLN A 342 -11.34 13.67 -9.85
C GLN A 342 -9.84 13.47 -10.04
N ASN A 343 -9.07 13.62 -8.97
CA ASN A 343 -7.63 13.43 -8.99
C ASN A 343 -7.24 11.97 -9.29
N LEU A 344 -7.94 10.99 -8.72
CA LEU A 344 -7.70 9.57 -8.99
C LEU A 344 -7.95 9.18 -10.45
N LYS A 345 -8.87 9.84 -11.15
CA LYS A 345 -9.11 9.63 -12.59
C LYS A 345 -7.90 10.02 -13.46
N GLN A 346 -7.03 10.90 -12.96
CA GLN A 346 -5.82 11.32 -13.66
C GLN A 346 -4.65 10.33 -13.46
N VAL A 347 -4.80 9.34 -12.55
CA VAL A 347 -3.77 8.35 -12.21
C VAL A 347 -4.27 6.96 -12.61
N PRO A 348 -4.12 6.55 -13.89
CA PRO A 348 -4.65 5.27 -14.38
C PRO A 348 -3.95 4.05 -13.76
N ALA A 349 -2.67 4.19 -13.42
CA ALA A 349 -1.87 3.17 -12.76
C ALA A 349 -1.02 3.83 -11.67
N MET A 350 -0.84 3.15 -10.55
CA MET A 350 -0.08 3.65 -9.41
C MET A 350 0.83 2.56 -8.86
N ALA A 351 2.12 2.83 -8.87
CA ALA A 351 3.08 2.11 -8.07
C ALA A 351 3.12 2.73 -6.68
N ALA A 352 2.95 1.91 -5.65
CA ALA A 352 3.10 2.37 -4.27
C ALA A 352 4.58 2.36 -3.85
N THR A 353 5.37 1.43 -4.40
CA THR A 353 6.78 1.29 -4.11
C THR A 353 7.59 1.25 -5.40
N MET A 354 8.87 1.52 -5.30
CA MET A 354 9.80 1.48 -6.43
C MET A 354 9.89 0.10 -7.08
N GLN A 355 9.87 -0.96 -6.29
CA GLN A 355 9.84 -2.34 -6.78
C GLN A 355 8.71 -2.55 -7.80
N GLU A 356 7.57 -1.91 -7.57
CA GLU A 356 6.44 -1.97 -8.50
C GLU A 356 6.76 -1.35 -9.87
N LEU A 357 7.60 -0.32 -9.91
CA LEU A 357 8.03 0.31 -11.16
C LEU A 357 9.13 -0.49 -11.86
N THR A 358 10.08 -1.06 -11.13
CA THR A 358 11.20 -1.81 -11.70
C THR A 358 10.76 -3.14 -12.31
N VAL A 359 9.76 -3.81 -11.74
CA VAL A 359 9.13 -4.99 -12.36
C VAL A 359 8.52 -4.64 -13.73
N SER A 360 8.17 -3.38 -13.96
CA SER A 360 7.61 -2.92 -15.25
C SER A 360 8.66 -2.56 -16.31
N LYS A 361 9.91 -2.33 -15.90
CA LYS A 361 11.05 -2.05 -16.80
C LYS A 361 11.93 -3.30 -16.86
N GLU A 362 12.31 -3.77 -18.04
CA GLU A 362 13.27 -4.85 -18.19
C GLU A 362 14.59 -4.42 -17.55
N ARG A 363 14.95 -5.03 -16.43
CA ARG A 363 16.24 -4.79 -15.77
C ARG A 363 17.34 -5.39 -16.62
N LYS A 364 18.14 -4.55 -17.24
CA LYS A 364 19.51 -4.88 -17.60
C LYS A 364 20.35 -4.62 -16.35
N HIS A 365 21.04 -5.65 -15.83
CA HIS A 365 22.00 -5.65 -14.74
C HIS A 365 22.31 -4.26 -14.15
N ALA A 366 21.63 -3.88 -13.09
CA ALA A 366 21.86 -2.62 -12.44
C ALA A 366 22.77 -2.83 -11.24
N ASP A 367 23.88 -2.11 -11.19
CA ASP A 367 24.77 -2.01 -10.05
C ASP A 367 24.03 -1.47 -8.82
N ARG A 368 24.55 -1.76 -7.62
CA ARG A 368 24.01 -1.40 -6.30
C ARG A 368 23.66 0.09 -6.17
N GLU A 369 24.42 0.98 -6.80
CA GLU A 369 24.16 2.43 -6.83
C GLU A 369 22.91 2.76 -7.66
N THR A 370 22.73 2.12 -8.81
CA THR A 370 21.54 2.28 -9.67
C THR A 370 20.26 1.79 -8.98
N TYR A 371 20.34 0.78 -8.08
CA TYR A 371 19.21 0.35 -7.26
C TYR A 371 18.82 1.41 -6.22
N ARG A 372 19.82 2.00 -5.54
CA ARG A 372 19.62 3.09 -4.58
C ARG A 372 19.09 4.37 -5.24
N GLU A 373 19.59 4.75 -6.41
CA GLU A 373 19.13 5.93 -7.15
C GLU A 373 17.73 5.74 -7.74
N GLY A 374 17.43 4.55 -8.28
CA GLY A 374 16.13 4.23 -8.84
C GLY A 374 15.01 4.12 -7.81
N SER A 375 15.30 3.87 -6.53
CA SER A 375 14.28 3.55 -5.51
C SER A 375 13.30 4.72 -5.22
N LEU A 376 13.66 5.92 -5.60
CA LEU A 376 12.88 7.14 -5.34
C LEU A 376 11.94 7.57 -6.48
N ASP A 377 12.02 6.95 -7.66
CA ASP A 377 11.18 7.29 -8.83
C ASP A 377 9.67 7.05 -8.56
N SER A 378 9.31 6.20 -7.58
CA SER A 378 7.91 5.97 -7.22
C SER A 378 7.26 7.19 -6.56
N LEU A 379 8.04 7.92 -5.77
CA LEU A 379 7.59 9.18 -5.18
C LEU A 379 7.42 10.26 -6.25
N THR A 380 8.24 10.21 -7.32
CA THR A 380 8.18 11.16 -8.44
C THR A 380 7.10 10.81 -9.47
N SER A 381 6.59 9.57 -9.47
CA SER A 381 5.59 9.11 -10.45
C SER A 381 4.22 9.80 -10.33
N ARG A 382 3.95 10.47 -9.20
CA ARG A 382 2.74 11.27 -8.98
C ARG A 382 3.06 12.76 -9.03
N PRO A 383 2.26 13.56 -9.75
CA PRO A 383 2.38 15.01 -9.64
C PRO A 383 2.27 15.44 -8.16
N PRO A 384 3.23 16.23 -7.62
CA PRO A 384 3.26 16.57 -6.20
C PRO A 384 2.03 17.35 -5.74
N ASN A 385 1.39 18.07 -6.64
CA ASN A 385 0.17 18.86 -6.38
C ASN A 385 -1.11 18.01 -6.34
N LEU A 386 -1.04 16.72 -6.72
CA LEU A 386 -2.22 15.87 -6.84
C LEU A 386 -2.55 15.19 -5.52
N ARG A 387 -3.50 15.76 -4.78
CA ARG A 387 -3.98 15.22 -3.50
C ARG A 387 -4.93 14.04 -3.73
N LEU A 388 -4.43 12.81 -3.62
CA LEU A 388 -5.24 11.59 -3.77
C LEU A 388 -5.96 11.20 -2.47
N GLY A 389 -5.46 11.65 -1.32
CA GLY A 389 -6.02 11.37 0.01
C GLY A 389 -5.87 9.91 0.47
N ILE A 390 -4.98 9.14 -0.16
CA ILE A 390 -4.71 7.75 0.18
C ILE A 390 -3.31 7.56 0.79
N GLY A 391 -2.44 8.58 0.76
CA GLY A 391 -1.04 8.48 1.20
C GLY A 391 -0.92 8.10 2.68
N LEU A 392 -1.51 8.87 3.58
CA LEU A 392 -1.48 8.59 5.02
C LEU A 392 -2.16 7.26 5.40
N PRO A 393 -3.40 6.95 4.93
CA PRO A 393 -4.00 5.65 5.18
C PRO A 393 -3.12 4.48 4.69
N MET A 394 -2.53 4.58 3.50
CA MET A 394 -1.61 3.56 2.98
C MET A 394 -0.31 3.46 3.78
N SER A 395 0.28 4.60 4.21
CA SER A 395 1.47 4.60 5.07
C SER A 395 1.22 3.86 6.38
N ARG A 396 0.03 4.02 6.97
CA ARG A 396 -0.39 3.25 8.14
C ARG A 396 -0.49 1.75 7.85
N VAL A 397 -1.08 1.38 6.70
CA VAL A 397 -1.15 -0.04 6.29
C VAL A 397 0.25 -0.66 6.15
N TYR A 398 1.20 0.06 5.53
CA TYR A 398 2.59 -0.40 5.41
C TYR A 398 3.30 -0.53 6.75
N ALA A 399 3.13 0.46 7.67
CA ALA A 399 3.72 0.42 9.01
C ALA A 399 3.19 -0.78 9.81
N GLU A 400 1.87 -0.95 9.85
CA GLU A 400 1.21 -2.03 10.59
C GLU A 400 1.41 -3.42 9.97
N TYR A 401 1.76 -3.51 8.69
CA TYR A 401 1.95 -4.78 7.99
C TYR A 401 3.05 -5.63 8.65
N TRP A 402 4.13 -5.02 9.13
CA TRP A 402 5.20 -5.66 9.89
C TRP A 402 5.07 -5.44 11.41
N ALA A 403 3.85 -5.32 11.91
CA ALA A 403 3.54 -5.09 13.32
C ALA A 403 4.22 -3.84 13.93
N GLY A 404 4.42 -2.81 13.13
CA GLY A 404 4.72 -1.46 13.57
C GLY A 404 3.44 -0.65 13.80
N SER A 405 3.58 0.66 14.02
CA SER A 405 2.47 1.60 14.12
C SER A 405 2.81 2.95 13.49
N LEU A 406 1.77 3.66 13.09
CA LEU A 406 1.86 5.05 12.64
C LEU A 406 0.74 5.85 13.31
N GLU A 407 1.12 6.83 14.11
CA GLU A 407 0.22 7.71 14.84
C GLU A 407 0.49 9.17 14.47
N LEU A 408 -0.55 10.00 14.47
CA LEU A 408 -0.42 11.43 14.28
C LEU A 408 -1.07 12.18 15.44
N HIS A 409 -0.36 13.18 15.93
CA HIS A 409 -0.84 14.15 16.91
C HIS A 409 -0.79 15.53 16.27
N SER A 410 -1.89 16.24 16.31
CA SER A 410 -2.01 17.55 15.69
C SER A 410 -2.46 18.60 16.71
N LEU A 411 -1.80 19.74 16.66
CA LEU A 411 -2.22 20.95 17.34
C LEU A 411 -2.65 21.97 16.27
N GLU A 412 -3.96 22.19 16.17
CA GLU A 412 -4.53 23.12 15.18
C GLU A 412 -3.99 24.54 15.42
N GLY A 413 -3.59 25.19 14.33
CA GLY A 413 -2.89 26.47 14.31
C GLY A 413 -1.36 26.37 14.46
N TYR A 414 -0.84 25.26 14.99
CA TYR A 414 0.60 25.07 15.21
C TYR A 414 1.23 24.09 14.21
N GLY A 415 0.98 22.77 14.36
CA GLY A 415 1.63 21.77 13.52
C GLY A 415 1.22 20.34 13.83
N VAL A 416 2.00 19.38 13.29
CA VAL A 416 1.76 17.94 13.39
C VAL A 416 3.02 17.21 13.86
N ASP A 417 2.83 16.25 14.76
CA ASP A 417 3.81 15.23 15.11
C ASP A 417 3.34 13.87 14.59
N ALA A 418 4.14 13.26 13.71
CA ALA A 418 3.91 11.89 13.24
C ALA A 418 4.91 10.93 13.88
N PHE A 419 4.40 9.88 14.52
CA PHE A 419 5.21 8.85 15.17
C PHE A 419 5.14 7.54 14.39
N LEU A 420 6.25 7.17 13.78
CA LEU A 420 6.42 5.88 13.10
C LEU A 420 7.24 4.96 13.99
N GLN A 421 6.63 3.85 14.42
CA GLN A 421 7.32 2.80 15.17
C GLN A 421 7.56 1.58 14.28
N ILE A 422 8.80 1.11 14.22
CA ILE A 422 9.24 -0.06 13.46
C ILE A 422 9.79 -1.12 14.41
N SER A 423 9.42 -2.38 14.21
CA SER A 423 10.01 -3.51 14.94
C SER A 423 11.43 -3.79 14.45
N LYS A 424 12.41 -3.76 15.35
CA LYS A 424 13.83 -3.99 15.06
C LYS A 424 14.19 -5.46 14.86
N LEU A 425 13.41 -6.38 15.40
CA LEU A 425 13.77 -7.79 15.50
C LEU A 425 13.50 -8.59 14.20
N GLY A 426 12.64 -8.10 13.33
CA GLY A 426 12.27 -8.77 12.08
C GLY A 426 11.59 -10.13 12.22
N ASN A 427 11.25 -10.54 13.46
CA ASN A 427 10.67 -11.85 13.80
C ASN A 427 9.13 -11.84 13.88
N LYS A 428 8.50 -10.68 13.74
CA LYS A 428 7.05 -10.57 13.68
C LYS A 428 6.56 -11.05 12.32
N ASN A 429 5.46 -11.82 12.34
CA ASN A 429 4.79 -12.24 11.12
C ASN A 429 4.04 -11.06 10.47
N GLU A 430 3.94 -11.13 9.15
CA GLU A 430 3.10 -10.22 8.37
C GLU A 430 1.65 -10.22 8.89
N GLN A 431 1.04 -9.05 8.94
CA GLN A 431 -0.36 -8.89 9.35
C GLN A 431 -1.26 -8.93 8.10
N VAL A 432 -1.63 -10.12 7.68
CA VAL A 432 -2.46 -10.35 6.47
C VAL A 432 -3.92 -9.93 6.70
N THR A 433 -4.41 -10.08 7.93
CA THR A 433 -5.75 -9.66 8.34
C THR A 433 -5.67 -8.42 9.22
N THR A 434 -6.67 -7.57 9.15
CA THR A 434 -6.80 -6.44 10.07
C THR A 434 -6.99 -7.00 11.48
N ARG A 435 -6.17 -6.62 12.44
CA ARG A 435 -6.52 -6.82 13.85
C ARG A 435 -7.83 -6.08 14.06
N ALA A 436 -8.88 -6.79 14.49
CA ALA A 436 -10.04 -6.13 15.04
C ALA A 436 -9.50 -5.21 16.14
N SER A 437 -9.76 -3.91 16.02
CA SER A 437 -9.36 -2.95 17.02
C SER A 437 -9.95 -3.42 18.35
N ILE A 438 -9.09 -3.86 19.28
CA ILE A 438 -9.49 -4.23 20.65
C ILE A 438 -9.93 -2.96 21.40
N ASP A 439 -9.75 -1.79 20.78
CA ASP A 439 -10.06 -0.47 21.36
C ASP A 439 -11.44 0.06 20.96
N ALA A 440 -12.35 -0.79 20.51
CA ALA A 440 -13.75 -0.45 20.29
C ALA A 440 -14.61 -1.02 21.43
N VAL A 441 -14.34 -0.57 22.68
CA VAL A 441 -15.28 -0.65 23.81
C VAL A 441 -15.37 0.73 24.44
#